data_59ce31d8e61931e35e4480558c3e6adf
#
_entry.id   59ce31d8e61931e35e4480558c3e6adf
#
_cell.length_a   1.000
_cell.length_b   1.000
_cell.length_c   1.000
_cell.angle_alpha   90.00
_cell.angle_beta   90.00
_cell.angle_gamma   90.00
#
_symmetry.space_group_name_H-M   'P 1'
#
loop_
_entity.id
_entity.type
_entity.pdbx_description
1 polymer ?
#
loop_
_entity_poly.entity_id
_entity_poly.type
_entity_poly.pdbx_seq_one_letter_code
_entity_poly.pdbx_strand_id
1 'polypeptide(L)'
;GLHAGPGFPCLLGPEVTVGHRAVVHGAVVEEGALVGMGAVVLNGARIGKNAVVGAGAVVPPGMEVPEGRLALGVPARVVRPIDPPGNAPRYRALAERYRKALFPVAPPRRYRLTLRGQDALNPFSEVHLRLKRTRREALEVLRRAAQGFPLDPEEALPLLAEGLLAPE
;
A
#
# COMPACT_ATOMS: atom_id res chain seq x y z
N GLY A 1 1.52 -5.06 -10.38
CA GLY A 1 0.27 -4.52 -10.88
C GLY A 1 -0.70 -5.59 -11.37
N LEU A 2 -1.98 -5.32 -11.28
CA LEU A 2 -3.04 -6.20 -11.81
C LEU A 2 -3.65 -5.49 -13.02
N HIS A 3 -3.80 -6.22 -14.13
CA HIS A 3 -4.32 -5.65 -15.37
C HIS A 3 -5.09 -6.69 -16.18
N ALA A 4 -6.20 -6.30 -16.81
CA ALA A 4 -6.94 -7.11 -17.74
C ALA A 4 -6.70 -6.62 -19.17
N GLY A 5 -6.70 -7.53 -20.15
CA GLY A 5 -6.61 -7.22 -21.57
C GLY A 5 -7.90 -7.62 -22.31
N PRO A 6 -8.09 -7.15 -23.56
CA PRO A 6 -9.20 -7.60 -24.37
C PRO A 6 -9.21 -9.14 -24.53
N GLY A 7 -10.30 -9.78 -24.09
CA GLY A 7 -10.45 -11.24 -24.11
C GLY A 7 -9.66 -11.99 -22.99
N PHE A 8 -8.90 -11.29 -22.15
CA PHE A 8 -8.14 -11.87 -21.08
C PHE A 8 -8.46 -11.17 -19.74
N PRO A 9 -9.46 -11.65 -18.98
CA PRO A 9 -9.77 -11.11 -17.66
C PRO A 9 -8.64 -11.40 -16.68
N CYS A 10 -8.42 -10.51 -15.71
CA CYS A 10 -7.53 -10.73 -14.57
C CYS A 10 -8.40 -11.15 -13.38
N LEU A 11 -8.39 -12.43 -13.04
CA LEU A 11 -9.21 -13.00 -11.98
C LEU A 11 -8.34 -13.55 -10.86
N LEU A 12 -8.62 -13.13 -9.64
CA LEU A 12 -7.95 -13.62 -8.44
C LEU A 12 -8.98 -14.32 -7.54
N GLY A 13 -8.70 -15.55 -7.19
CA GLY A 13 -9.50 -16.34 -6.25
C GLY A 13 -9.32 -15.86 -4.79
N PRO A 14 -10.09 -16.43 -3.86
CA PRO A 14 -9.92 -16.20 -2.44
C PRO A 14 -8.50 -16.55 -1.97
N GLU A 15 -8.02 -15.87 -0.93
CA GLU A 15 -6.75 -16.18 -0.27
C GLU A 15 -5.50 -16.09 -1.15
N VAL A 16 -5.61 -15.57 -2.39
CA VAL A 16 -4.46 -15.35 -3.26
C VAL A 16 -3.51 -14.31 -2.63
N THR A 17 -2.23 -14.61 -2.67
CA THR A 17 -1.17 -13.68 -2.27
C THR A 17 -0.40 -13.21 -3.49
N VAL A 18 -0.34 -11.89 -3.70
CA VAL A 18 0.45 -11.27 -4.76
C VAL A 18 1.61 -10.50 -4.15
N GLY A 19 2.82 -10.92 -4.46
CA GLY A 19 4.06 -10.34 -3.94
C GLY A 19 4.33 -8.92 -4.45
N HIS A 20 5.21 -8.21 -3.77
CA HIS A 20 5.61 -6.86 -4.17
C HIS A 20 6.14 -6.84 -5.61
N ARG A 21 5.75 -5.82 -6.39
CA ARG A 21 6.13 -5.62 -7.80
C ARG A 21 5.73 -6.76 -8.74
N ALA A 22 4.95 -7.74 -8.29
CA ALA A 22 4.43 -8.75 -9.20
C ALA A 22 3.44 -8.13 -10.19
N VAL A 23 3.39 -8.71 -11.39
CA VAL A 23 2.45 -8.34 -12.46
C VAL A 23 1.59 -9.56 -12.78
N VAL A 24 0.26 -9.40 -12.71
CA VAL A 24 -0.71 -10.36 -13.21
C VAL A 24 -1.49 -9.69 -14.32
N HIS A 25 -1.25 -10.11 -15.55
CA HIS A 25 -1.82 -9.51 -16.74
C HIS A 25 -2.70 -10.51 -17.48
N GLY A 26 -4.03 -10.29 -17.44
CA GLY A 26 -4.97 -11.11 -18.18
C GLY A 26 -4.94 -12.59 -17.83
N ALA A 27 -4.79 -12.95 -16.57
CA ALA A 27 -4.60 -14.32 -16.11
C ALA A 27 -5.55 -14.69 -14.98
N VAL A 28 -5.72 -15.98 -14.75
CA VAL A 28 -6.53 -16.54 -13.66
C VAL A 28 -5.58 -17.08 -12.60
N VAL A 29 -5.74 -16.60 -11.37
CA VAL A 29 -5.00 -17.09 -10.20
C VAL A 29 -6.01 -17.65 -9.21
N GLU A 30 -5.95 -18.94 -8.96
CA GLU A 30 -6.95 -19.63 -8.15
C GLU A 30 -6.68 -19.51 -6.66
N GLU A 31 -7.66 -19.99 -5.88
CA GLU A 31 -7.67 -19.94 -4.42
C GLU A 31 -6.34 -20.36 -3.79
N GLY A 32 -5.87 -19.60 -2.81
CA GLY A 32 -4.69 -19.90 -2.01
C GLY A 32 -3.35 -19.83 -2.75
N ALA A 33 -3.35 -19.55 -4.05
CA ALA A 33 -2.12 -19.46 -4.82
C ALA A 33 -1.27 -18.24 -4.43
N LEU A 34 0.03 -18.34 -4.67
CA LEU A 34 0.99 -17.27 -4.41
C LEU A 34 1.74 -16.89 -5.68
N VAL A 35 1.70 -15.61 -6.03
CA VAL A 35 2.56 -15.01 -7.05
C VAL A 35 3.70 -14.28 -6.35
N GLY A 36 4.91 -14.77 -6.51
CA GLY A 36 6.11 -14.27 -5.83
C GLY A 36 6.49 -12.83 -6.21
N MET A 37 7.33 -12.21 -5.40
CA MET A 37 7.79 -10.84 -5.62
C MET A 37 8.47 -10.69 -7.00
N GLY A 38 8.08 -9.66 -7.75
CA GLY A 38 8.64 -9.39 -9.08
C GLY A 38 8.26 -10.39 -10.17
N ALA A 39 7.43 -11.40 -9.88
CA ALA A 39 6.98 -12.35 -10.89
C ALA A 39 6.03 -11.69 -11.90
N VAL A 40 6.02 -12.20 -13.13
CA VAL A 40 5.16 -11.73 -14.22
C VAL A 40 4.34 -12.90 -14.73
N VAL A 41 3.02 -12.77 -14.67
CA VAL A 41 2.04 -13.76 -15.17
C VAL A 41 1.33 -13.15 -16.35
N LEU A 42 1.42 -13.78 -17.53
CA LEU A 42 0.96 -13.22 -18.79
C LEU A 42 -0.40 -13.75 -19.22
N ASN A 43 -0.95 -13.15 -20.30
CA ASN A 43 -2.30 -13.38 -20.79
C ASN A 43 -2.69 -14.85 -20.93
N GLY A 44 -3.86 -15.20 -20.44
CA GLY A 44 -4.42 -16.55 -20.55
C GLY A 44 -3.71 -17.59 -19.65
N ALA A 45 -2.70 -17.19 -18.88
CA ALA A 45 -2.08 -18.12 -17.93
C ALA A 45 -3.06 -18.45 -16.79
N ARG A 46 -2.94 -19.67 -16.27
CA ARG A 46 -3.72 -20.20 -15.16
C ARG A 46 -2.81 -20.68 -14.05
N ILE A 47 -2.92 -20.09 -12.87
CA ILE A 47 -2.20 -20.51 -11.69
C ILE A 47 -3.18 -21.28 -10.80
N GLY A 48 -2.98 -22.59 -10.71
CA GLY A 48 -3.87 -23.50 -10.00
C GLY A 48 -3.91 -23.25 -8.50
N LYS A 49 -4.90 -23.85 -7.86
CA LYS A 49 -5.13 -23.77 -6.41
C LYS A 49 -3.86 -24.09 -5.62
N ASN A 50 -3.54 -23.27 -4.62
CA ASN A 50 -2.35 -23.43 -3.77
C ASN A 50 -1.01 -23.53 -4.52
N ALA A 51 -0.98 -23.22 -5.83
CA ALA A 51 0.27 -23.18 -6.57
C ALA A 51 1.10 -21.95 -6.23
N VAL A 52 2.40 -22.04 -6.49
CA VAL A 52 3.35 -20.94 -6.24
C VAL A 52 4.10 -20.62 -7.51
N VAL A 53 4.03 -19.36 -7.91
CA VAL A 53 4.94 -18.75 -8.87
C VAL A 53 6.07 -18.11 -8.07
N GLY A 54 7.30 -18.58 -8.25
CA GLY A 54 8.45 -18.08 -7.50
C GLY A 54 8.80 -16.63 -7.84
N ALA A 55 9.56 -15.99 -6.97
CA ALA A 55 9.98 -14.61 -7.16
C ALA A 55 10.77 -14.44 -8.47
N GLY A 56 10.46 -13.36 -9.22
CA GLY A 56 11.08 -13.05 -10.50
C GLY A 56 10.76 -14.00 -11.66
N ALA A 57 9.92 -15.02 -11.46
CA ALA A 57 9.54 -15.92 -12.54
C ALA A 57 8.63 -15.24 -13.57
N VAL A 58 8.75 -15.63 -14.83
CA VAL A 58 7.88 -15.15 -15.92
C VAL A 58 7.07 -16.31 -16.46
N VAL A 59 5.79 -16.33 -16.14
CA VAL A 59 4.81 -17.32 -16.63
C VAL A 59 4.34 -16.90 -18.03
N PRO A 60 4.66 -17.67 -19.08
CA PRO A 60 4.30 -17.33 -20.45
C PRO A 60 2.78 -17.31 -20.67
N PRO A 61 2.32 -16.65 -21.76
CA PRO A 61 0.91 -16.66 -22.15
C PRO A 61 0.35 -18.09 -22.27
N GLY A 62 -0.84 -18.31 -21.74
CA GLY A 62 -1.54 -19.58 -21.82
C GLY A 62 -0.94 -20.72 -20.99
N MET A 63 0.14 -20.49 -20.27
CA MET A 63 0.75 -21.54 -19.45
C MET A 63 -0.14 -21.87 -18.26
N GLU A 64 -0.28 -23.16 -17.95
CA GLU A 64 -0.92 -23.66 -16.75
C GLU A 64 0.15 -24.09 -15.73
N VAL A 65 0.01 -23.60 -14.50
CA VAL A 65 0.71 -24.09 -13.32
C VAL A 65 -0.28 -24.92 -12.51
N PRO A 66 -0.17 -26.24 -12.47
CA PRO A 66 -1.16 -27.09 -11.81
C PRO A 66 -1.27 -26.82 -10.31
N GLU A 67 -2.37 -27.27 -9.71
CA GLU A 67 -2.61 -27.19 -8.28
C GLU A 67 -1.43 -27.72 -7.46
N GLY A 68 -1.06 -27.01 -6.39
CA GLY A 68 -0.01 -27.41 -5.45
C GLY A 68 1.39 -27.52 -6.06
N ARG A 69 1.65 -26.87 -7.18
CA ARG A 69 2.96 -26.90 -7.85
C ARG A 69 3.71 -25.57 -7.71
N LEU A 70 5.02 -25.69 -7.74
CA LEU A 70 5.94 -24.58 -7.80
C LEU A 70 6.41 -24.37 -9.26
N ALA A 71 6.28 -23.15 -9.77
CA ALA A 71 6.84 -22.73 -11.03
C ALA A 71 7.93 -21.69 -10.81
N LEU A 72 9.10 -21.87 -11.44
CA LEU A 72 10.28 -21.01 -11.33
C LEU A 72 10.88 -20.71 -12.70
N GLY A 73 11.59 -19.60 -12.79
CA GLY A 73 12.46 -19.27 -13.90
C GLY A 73 11.88 -18.32 -14.95
N VAL A 74 12.67 -18.02 -15.96
CA VAL A 74 12.35 -17.15 -17.12
C VAL A 74 12.78 -17.88 -18.40
N PRO A 75 11.85 -18.46 -19.18
CA PRO A 75 10.43 -18.65 -18.88
C PRO A 75 10.21 -19.62 -17.70
N ALA A 76 9.09 -19.45 -17.00
CA ALA A 76 8.74 -20.31 -15.87
C ALA A 76 8.54 -21.76 -16.30
N ARG A 77 8.96 -22.69 -15.45
CA ARG A 77 8.72 -24.14 -15.60
C ARG A 77 8.18 -24.70 -14.30
N VAL A 78 7.28 -25.65 -14.39
CA VAL A 78 6.77 -26.39 -13.22
C VAL A 78 7.92 -27.30 -12.73
N VAL A 79 8.28 -27.14 -11.44
CA VAL A 79 9.47 -27.81 -10.89
C VAL A 79 9.13 -28.98 -9.99
N ARG A 80 8.30 -28.75 -8.94
CA ARG A 80 7.99 -29.76 -7.93
C ARG A 80 6.66 -29.47 -7.23
N PRO A 81 6.09 -30.45 -6.52
CA PRO A 81 5.03 -30.19 -5.56
C PRO A 81 5.49 -29.22 -4.46
N ILE A 82 4.57 -28.51 -3.86
CA ILE A 82 4.81 -27.61 -2.74
C ILE A 82 3.63 -27.67 -1.76
N ASP A 83 3.92 -27.50 -0.49
CA ASP A 83 2.87 -27.30 0.50
C ASP A 83 2.17 -25.96 0.29
N PRO A 84 0.87 -25.84 0.64
CA PRO A 84 0.16 -24.57 0.53
C PRO A 84 0.93 -23.42 1.17
N PRO A 85 1.05 -22.26 0.52
CA PRO A 85 1.91 -21.20 1.00
C PRO A 85 1.53 -20.58 2.34
N GLY A 86 0.30 -20.75 2.80
CA GLY A 86 -0.16 -20.39 4.15
C GLY A 86 -0.05 -18.90 4.52
N ASN A 87 0.20 -18.02 3.55
CA ASN A 87 0.43 -16.60 3.80
C ASN A 87 -0.85 -15.79 4.07
N ALA A 88 -1.95 -16.19 3.46
CA ALA A 88 -3.18 -15.41 3.50
C ALA A 88 -3.75 -15.22 4.92
N PRO A 89 -3.78 -16.21 5.82
CA PRO A 89 -4.23 -16.03 7.20
C PRO A 89 -3.39 -14.98 7.95
N ARG A 90 -2.07 -14.99 7.74
CA ARG A 90 -1.15 -14.01 8.35
C ARG A 90 -1.44 -12.59 7.86
N TYR A 91 -1.65 -12.41 6.56
CA TYR A 91 -1.97 -11.10 5.99
C TYR A 91 -3.37 -10.62 6.39
N ARG A 92 -4.35 -11.51 6.51
CA ARG A 92 -5.67 -11.16 7.07
C ARG A 92 -5.57 -10.67 8.51
N ALA A 93 -4.85 -11.38 9.35
CA ALA A 93 -4.62 -10.97 10.74
C ALA A 93 -3.92 -9.59 10.80
N LEU A 94 -2.96 -9.35 9.91
CA LEU A 94 -2.28 -8.06 9.80
C LEU A 94 -3.22 -6.95 9.33
N ALA A 95 -4.05 -7.21 8.32
CA ALA A 95 -5.05 -6.28 7.82
C ALA A 95 -6.09 -5.91 8.92
N GLU A 96 -6.54 -6.88 9.71
CA GLU A 96 -7.41 -6.61 10.86
C GLU A 96 -6.74 -5.75 11.93
N ARG A 97 -5.45 -5.99 12.19
CA ARG A 97 -4.67 -5.11 13.08
C ARG A 97 -4.58 -3.70 12.54
N TYR A 98 -4.32 -3.54 11.24
CA TYR A 98 -4.27 -2.24 10.59
C TYR A 98 -5.64 -1.57 10.59
N ARG A 99 -6.72 -2.29 10.32
CA ARG A 99 -8.08 -1.76 10.37
C ARG A 99 -8.46 -1.21 11.74
N LYS A 100 -7.94 -1.81 12.82
CA LYS A 100 -8.15 -1.36 14.20
C LYS A 100 -7.20 -0.24 14.62
N ALA A 101 -5.97 -0.24 14.09
CA ALA A 101 -4.90 0.69 14.47
C ALA A 101 -4.75 1.88 13.53
N LEU A 102 -5.03 1.69 12.24
CA LEU A 102 -5.17 2.76 11.27
C LEU A 102 -6.60 3.26 11.39
N PHE A 103 -6.79 4.23 12.24
CA PHE A 103 -8.03 4.98 12.19
C PHE A 103 -8.23 5.46 10.75
N PRO A 104 -9.46 5.39 10.20
CA PRO A 104 -9.78 6.32 9.14
C PRO A 104 -9.52 7.67 9.77
N VAL A 105 -8.43 8.27 9.38
CA VAL A 105 -8.16 9.63 9.75
C VAL A 105 -9.13 10.46 8.90
N ALA A 106 -10.38 10.60 9.39
CA ALA A 106 -10.90 11.92 9.42
C ALA A 106 -10.14 12.58 10.57
N PRO A 107 -9.06 13.32 10.33
CA PRO A 107 -8.37 14.00 11.38
C PRO A 107 -9.41 14.89 12.07
N PRO A 108 -9.30 15.09 13.39
CA PRO A 108 -10.15 16.06 14.04
C PRO A 108 -10.12 17.30 13.17
N ARG A 109 -11.28 17.80 12.80
CA ARG A 109 -11.40 18.96 11.92
C ARG A 109 -10.86 20.23 12.58
N ARG A 110 -10.58 20.18 13.86
CA ARG A 110 -9.98 21.26 14.64
C ARG A 110 -8.68 20.78 15.29
N TYR A 111 -7.74 21.68 15.32
CA TYR A 111 -6.41 21.47 15.87
C TYR A 111 -6.02 22.66 16.70
N ARG A 112 -5.38 22.39 17.82
CA ARG A 112 -4.74 23.44 18.63
C ARG A 112 -3.27 23.56 18.28
N LEU A 113 -2.73 24.75 18.44
CA LEU A 113 -1.29 24.94 18.36
C LEU A 113 -0.63 24.31 19.59
N THR A 114 0.46 23.58 19.35
CA THR A 114 1.40 23.22 20.41
C THR A 114 2.22 24.47 20.83
N LEU A 115 3.01 24.39 21.90
CA LEU A 115 3.96 25.45 22.24
C LEU A 115 4.89 25.77 21.07
N ARG A 116 5.36 24.76 20.36
CA ARG A 116 6.18 24.92 19.15
C ARG A 116 5.41 25.56 18.00
N GLY A 117 4.13 25.24 17.86
CA GLY A 117 3.25 25.88 16.85
C GLY A 117 2.99 27.35 17.18
N GLN A 118 2.84 27.69 18.47
CA GLN A 118 2.74 29.09 18.90
C GLN A 118 4.03 29.86 18.63
N ASP A 119 5.18 29.24 18.92
CA ASP A 119 6.49 29.81 18.60
C ASP A 119 6.67 30.02 17.08
N ALA A 120 6.14 29.11 16.24
CA ALA A 120 6.17 29.27 14.79
C ALA A 120 5.39 30.49 14.28
N LEU A 121 4.46 31.03 15.04
CA LEU A 121 3.76 32.27 14.71
C LEU A 121 4.52 33.54 15.17
N ASN A 122 5.53 33.39 16.03
CA ASN A 122 6.40 34.50 16.44
C ASN A 122 7.37 34.84 15.29
N PRO A 123 7.31 36.05 14.70
CA PRO A 123 8.14 36.42 13.55
C PRO A 123 9.65 36.37 13.77
N PHE A 124 10.09 36.36 15.03
CA PHE A 124 11.49 36.37 15.44
C PHE A 124 12.02 34.99 15.83
N SER A 125 11.17 33.95 15.85
CA SER A 125 11.62 32.62 16.19
C SER A 125 12.34 31.91 15.04
N GLU A 126 13.24 30.99 15.37
CA GLU A 126 13.92 30.17 14.37
C GLU A 126 12.92 29.32 13.55
N VAL A 127 11.88 28.79 14.23
CA VAL A 127 10.84 27.99 13.58
C VAL A 127 10.09 28.81 12.53
N HIS A 128 9.70 30.04 12.86
CA HIS A 128 9.07 30.97 11.91
C HIS A 128 9.97 31.25 10.72
N LEU A 129 11.22 31.65 10.99
CA LEU A 129 12.17 32.01 9.93
C LEU A 129 12.46 30.83 8.99
N ARG A 130 12.54 29.62 9.54
CA ARG A 130 12.68 28.41 8.75
C ARG A 130 11.46 28.16 7.88
N LEU A 131 10.23 28.16 8.44
CA LEU A 131 9.00 27.95 7.69
C LEU A 131 8.79 29.02 6.61
N LYS A 132 9.10 30.27 6.90
CA LYS A 132 9.00 31.37 5.94
C LYS A 132 9.89 31.15 4.71
N ARG A 133 11.05 30.50 4.89
CA ARG A 133 11.98 30.20 3.79
C ARG A 133 11.59 28.94 3.01
N THR A 134 11.09 27.93 3.68
CA THR A 134 10.93 26.57 3.12
C THR A 134 9.48 26.23 2.79
N ARG A 135 8.51 26.74 3.58
CA ARG A 135 7.10 26.37 3.50
C ARG A 135 6.21 27.51 4.02
N ARG A 136 6.20 28.61 3.28
CA ARG A 136 5.47 29.81 3.71
C ARG A 136 3.96 29.56 3.93
N GLU A 137 3.35 28.67 3.16
CA GLU A 137 1.95 28.26 3.30
C GLU A 137 1.66 27.66 4.67
N ALA A 138 2.63 26.98 5.29
CA ALA A 138 2.47 26.39 6.62
C ALA A 138 2.15 27.44 7.70
N LEU A 139 2.66 28.65 7.57
CA LEU A 139 2.37 29.74 8.50
C LEU A 139 0.91 30.19 8.42
N GLU A 140 0.32 30.14 7.24
CA GLU A 140 -1.11 30.48 7.05
C GLU A 140 -2.00 29.40 7.66
N VAL A 141 -1.67 28.13 7.46
CA VAL A 141 -2.37 27.01 8.07
C VAL A 141 -2.33 27.10 9.61
N LEU A 142 -1.17 27.42 10.19
CA LEU A 142 -1.03 27.62 11.64
C LEU A 142 -1.85 28.81 12.15
N ARG A 143 -1.95 29.92 11.40
CA ARG A 143 -2.80 31.05 11.77
C ARG A 143 -4.27 30.67 11.77
N ARG A 144 -4.73 29.93 10.76
CA ARG A 144 -6.11 29.41 10.70
C ARG A 144 -6.42 28.50 11.89
N ALA A 145 -5.50 27.60 12.24
CA ALA A 145 -5.64 26.76 13.43
C ALA A 145 -5.72 27.58 14.71
N ALA A 146 -4.87 28.59 14.86
CA ALA A 146 -4.88 29.49 16.03
C ALA A 146 -6.22 30.24 16.20
N GLN A 147 -6.92 30.47 15.11
CA GLN A 147 -8.24 31.12 15.08
C GLN A 147 -9.42 30.13 15.23
N GLY A 148 -9.12 28.84 15.38
CA GLY A 148 -10.14 27.78 15.52
C GLY A 148 -10.80 27.37 14.20
N PHE A 149 -10.25 27.76 13.05
CA PHE A 149 -10.78 27.29 11.78
C PHE A 149 -10.45 25.82 11.56
N PRO A 150 -11.39 25.03 10.99
CA PRO A 150 -11.10 23.67 10.59
C PRO A 150 -10.04 23.63 9.49
N LEU A 151 -9.19 22.63 9.53
CA LEU A 151 -8.15 22.37 8.53
C LEU A 151 -8.46 21.12 7.74
N ASP A 152 -8.03 21.11 6.49
CA ASP A 152 -8.04 19.89 5.70
C ASP A 152 -6.93 18.92 6.16
N PRO A 153 -7.17 17.60 6.07
CA PRO A 153 -6.21 16.59 6.47
C PRO A 153 -4.83 16.74 5.83
N GLU A 154 -4.81 17.05 4.54
CA GLU A 154 -3.57 17.21 3.78
C GLU A 154 -2.74 18.41 4.25
N GLU A 155 -3.39 19.47 4.70
CA GLU A 155 -2.75 20.64 5.28
C GLU A 155 -2.22 20.39 6.70
N ALA A 156 -2.98 19.64 7.50
CA ALA A 156 -2.69 19.42 8.92
C ALA A 156 -1.63 18.34 9.17
N LEU A 157 -1.63 17.24 8.41
CA LEU A 157 -0.75 16.08 8.63
C LEU A 157 0.74 16.43 8.70
N PRO A 158 1.31 17.24 7.80
CA PRO A 158 2.71 17.62 7.89
C PRO A 158 3.04 18.41 9.15
N LEU A 159 2.11 19.24 9.63
CA LEU A 159 2.30 20.07 10.82
C LEU A 159 2.13 19.29 12.12
N LEU A 160 1.27 18.27 12.11
CA LEU A 160 1.17 17.29 13.18
C LEU A 160 2.47 16.49 13.32
N ALA A 161 3.02 16.01 12.20
CA ALA A 161 4.28 15.26 12.19
C ALA A 161 5.47 16.07 12.70
N GLU A 162 5.47 17.38 12.48
CA GLU A 162 6.49 18.31 13.01
C GLU A 162 6.20 18.76 14.45
N GLY A 163 5.10 18.32 15.05
CA GLY A 163 4.71 18.70 16.40
C GLY A 163 4.32 20.18 16.54
N LEU A 164 3.84 20.80 15.47
CA LEU A 164 3.36 22.19 15.44
C LEU A 164 1.87 22.28 15.77
N LEU A 165 1.12 21.25 15.45
CA LEU A 165 -0.30 21.06 15.77
C LEU A 165 -0.50 19.86 16.69
N ALA A 166 -1.60 19.86 17.42
CA ALA A 166 -2.13 18.71 18.14
C ALA A 166 -3.65 18.65 17.91
N PRO A 167 -4.28 17.47 17.92
CA PRO A 167 -5.74 17.36 17.93
C PRO A 167 -6.34 18.08 19.13
N GLU A 168 -7.53 18.70 18.94
CA GLU A 168 -8.36 19.20 20.04
C GLU A 168 -9.08 18.07 20.78
#